data_b0efd6c8873a58e6cfe8b32f1daa18dc
#
_entry.id   b0efd6c8873a58e6cfe8b32f1daa18dc
#
_cell.length_a   1.000
_cell.length_b   1.000
_cell.length_c   1.000
_cell.angle_alpha   90.00
_cell.angle_beta   90.00
_cell.angle_gamma   90.00
#
_symmetry.space_group_name_H-M   'P 1'
#
loop_
_entity.id
_entity.type
_entity.pdbx_description
1 polymer ?
#
loop_
_entity_poly.entity_id
_entity_poly.type
_entity_poly.pdbx_seq_one_letter_code
_entity_poly.pdbx_strand_id
1 'polypeptide(L)'
;MLYSEKLRPFAAAHPCRTIDVDGVQFRYILTGKPEGRTRVFLNGGMNTLEMWMDYVDGLADTGRVLLFDYPQQLRANQTLVAGMHAFFAALKGKILLILPDQDFFSGQMQQDLIRLMHEPEIRYVSGGHLSTVLKTEDYIRTIRAFLAGQPD
;
A
#
# COMPACT_ATOMS: atom_id res chain seq x y z
N MET A 1 6.61 21.21 5.43
CA MET A 1 7.79 20.63 4.75
C MET A 1 7.36 20.22 3.34
N LEU A 2 8.12 20.65 2.32
CA LEU A 2 7.82 20.29 0.93
C LEU A 2 8.16 18.81 0.68
N TYR A 3 7.47 18.19 -0.27
CA TYR A 3 7.71 16.80 -0.65
C TYR A 3 9.19 16.53 -1.02
N SER A 4 9.80 17.46 -1.77
CA SER A 4 11.21 17.38 -2.16
C SER A 4 12.19 17.43 -0.99
N GLU A 5 11.82 18.09 0.11
CA GLU A 5 12.65 18.16 1.32
C GLU A 5 12.64 16.85 2.10
N LYS A 6 11.53 16.10 2.04
CA LYS A 6 11.40 14.76 2.65
C LYS A 6 12.07 13.67 1.82
N LEU A 7 12.01 13.78 0.51
CA LEU A 7 12.44 12.73 -0.41
C LEU A 7 13.95 12.40 -0.28
N ARG A 8 14.79 13.42 -0.15
CA ARG A 8 16.24 13.21 -0.08
C ARG A 8 16.69 12.45 1.17
N PRO A 9 16.27 12.83 2.39
CA PRO A 9 16.60 12.05 3.59
C PRO A 9 15.96 10.67 3.57
N PHE A 10 14.74 10.52 3.06
CA PHE A 10 14.10 9.22 2.92
C PHE A 10 14.91 8.29 2.01
N ALA A 11 15.31 8.74 0.82
CA ALA A 11 16.11 7.94 -0.11
C ALA A 11 17.49 7.56 0.46
N ALA A 12 18.08 8.41 1.29
CA ALA A 12 19.33 8.09 1.96
C ALA A 12 19.17 7.04 3.06
N ALA A 13 18.06 7.08 3.81
CA ALA A 13 17.76 6.11 4.87
C ALA A 13 17.25 4.78 4.33
N HIS A 14 16.56 4.79 3.19
CA HIS A 14 15.89 3.63 2.57
C HIS A 14 16.32 3.46 1.11
N PRO A 15 17.50 2.87 0.86
CA PRO A 15 18.03 2.75 -0.50
C PRO A 15 17.13 1.88 -1.37
N CYS A 16 16.77 2.43 -2.52
CA CYS A 16 16.02 1.69 -3.55
C CYS A 16 16.92 0.63 -4.18
N ARG A 17 16.36 -0.56 -4.35
CA ARG A 17 17.01 -1.71 -4.99
C ARG A 17 16.24 -2.11 -6.24
N THR A 18 16.86 -2.95 -7.06
CA THR A 18 16.23 -3.53 -8.24
C THR A 18 16.31 -5.05 -8.16
N ILE A 19 15.24 -5.71 -8.57
CA ILE A 19 15.19 -7.17 -8.74
C ILE A 19 14.63 -7.50 -10.13
N ASP A 20 15.20 -8.50 -10.75
CA ASP A 20 14.66 -9.08 -11.99
C ASP A 20 13.72 -10.23 -11.64
N VAL A 21 12.51 -10.19 -12.19
CA VAL A 21 11.55 -11.29 -12.10
C VAL A 21 11.08 -11.62 -13.52
N ASP A 22 11.52 -12.75 -14.04
CA ASP A 22 11.20 -13.23 -15.38
C ASP A 22 11.51 -12.21 -16.51
N GLY A 23 12.66 -11.53 -16.41
CA GLY A 23 13.10 -10.52 -17.38
C GLY A 23 12.46 -9.14 -17.18
N VAL A 24 11.68 -8.96 -16.12
CA VAL A 24 11.05 -7.67 -15.76
C VAL A 24 11.72 -7.07 -14.54
N GLN A 25 12.23 -5.84 -14.68
CA GLN A 25 12.93 -5.13 -13.61
C GLN A 25 11.93 -4.41 -12.69
N PHE A 26 11.98 -4.73 -11.40
CA PHE A 26 11.20 -4.06 -10.36
C PHE A 26 12.10 -3.23 -9.46
N ARG A 27 11.78 -1.96 -9.29
CA ARG A 27 12.35 -1.13 -8.23
C ARG A 27 11.60 -1.40 -6.93
N TYR A 28 12.32 -1.56 -5.82
CA TYR A 28 11.70 -1.79 -4.52
C TYR A 28 12.51 -1.19 -3.37
N ILE A 29 11.83 -0.94 -2.26
CA ILE A 29 12.40 -0.66 -0.94
C ILE A 29 11.88 -1.72 0.01
N LEU A 30 12.79 -2.40 0.72
CA LEU A 30 12.47 -3.30 1.81
C LEU A 30 13.14 -2.76 3.07
N THR A 31 12.33 -2.38 4.05
CA THR A 31 12.77 -1.70 5.28
C THR A 31 11.95 -2.13 6.50
N GLY A 32 12.22 -1.54 7.65
CA GLY A 32 11.55 -1.86 8.91
C GLY A 32 12.18 -3.04 9.64
N LYS A 33 11.52 -3.51 10.69
CA LYS A 33 12.00 -4.65 11.49
C LYS A 33 11.93 -5.94 10.70
N PRO A 34 12.99 -6.76 10.66
CA PRO A 34 13.00 -8.01 9.90
C PRO A 34 12.05 -9.08 10.47
N GLU A 35 11.74 -8.97 11.74
CA GLU A 35 10.82 -9.88 12.44
C GLU A 35 9.36 -9.45 12.22
N GLY A 36 8.46 -10.41 12.29
CA GLY A 36 7.03 -10.19 12.19
C GLY A 36 6.52 -10.12 10.76
N ARG A 37 5.35 -9.50 10.61
CA ARG A 37 4.61 -9.46 9.33
C ARG A 37 5.21 -8.44 8.36
N THR A 38 5.21 -8.79 7.09
CA THR A 38 5.56 -7.86 6.01
C THR A 38 4.31 -7.14 5.51
N ARG A 39 4.37 -5.82 5.47
CA ARG A 39 3.35 -4.95 4.87
C ARG A 39 3.77 -4.58 3.48
N VAL A 40 2.92 -4.85 2.53
CA VAL A 40 3.17 -4.56 1.12
C VAL A 40 2.27 -3.40 0.72
N PHE A 41 2.86 -2.34 0.18
CA PHE A 41 2.12 -1.19 -0.33
C PHE A 41 2.02 -1.27 -1.84
N LEU A 42 0.79 -1.23 -2.33
CA LEU A 42 0.47 -1.28 -3.76
C LEU A 42 0.19 0.12 -4.27
N ASN A 43 0.89 0.51 -5.33
CA ASN A 43 0.73 1.81 -5.94
C ASN A 43 -0.57 1.91 -6.75
N GLY A 44 -1.16 3.10 -6.79
CA GLY A 44 -2.11 3.46 -7.84
C GLY A 44 -1.39 3.62 -9.20
N GLY A 45 -2.16 3.67 -10.29
CA GLY A 45 -1.63 3.61 -11.66
C GLY A 45 -0.59 4.67 -12.06
N MET A 46 -0.58 5.83 -11.38
CA MET A 46 0.35 6.94 -11.66
C MET A 46 1.35 7.21 -10.55
N ASN A 47 1.30 6.45 -9.47
CA ASN A 47 2.12 6.68 -8.30
C ASN A 47 3.43 5.87 -8.35
N THR A 48 4.43 6.36 -7.60
CA THR A 48 5.70 5.67 -7.38
C THR A 48 5.84 5.28 -5.91
N LEU A 49 6.79 4.41 -5.62
CA LEU A 49 7.05 3.89 -4.27
C LEU A 49 7.34 5.01 -3.25
N GLU A 50 7.87 6.13 -3.69
CA GLU A 50 8.19 7.27 -2.82
C GLU A 50 6.97 7.95 -2.21
N MET A 51 5.77 7.80 -2.78
CA MET A 51 4.56 8.35 -2.18
C MET A 51 4.24 7.77 -0.80
N TRP A 52 4.79 6.60 -0.48
CA TRP A 52 4.56 5.89 0.77
C TRP A 52 5.57 6.23 1.88
N MET A 53 6.47 7.23 1.67
CA MET A 53 7.55 7.54 2.63
C MET A 53 7.03 7.84 4.04
N ASP A 54 5.97 8.63 4.18
CA ASP A 54 5.39 8.94 5.49
C ASP A 54 4.80 7.71 6.20
N TYR A 55 4.32 6.72 5.42
CA TYR A 55 3.87 5.44 5.94
C TYR A 55 5.01 4.56 6.42
N VAL A 56 6.16 4.61 5.74
CA VAL A 56 7.37 3.90 6.20
C VAL A 56 7.77 4.42 7.57
N ASP A 57 7.90 5.74 7.72
CA ASP A 57 8.25 6.36 9.00
C ASP A 57 7.26 6.01 10.12
N GLY A 58 5.96 5.92 9.77
CA GLY A 58 4.90 5.60 10.72
C GLY A 58 4.72 4.12 11.05
N LEU A 59 5.31 3.17 10.30
CA LEU A 59 5.03 1.74 10.43
C LEU A 59 6.27 0.84 10.50
N ALA A 60 7.47 1.34 10.21
CA ALA A 60 8.69 0.53 10.17
C ALA A 60 9.07 -0.09 11.53
N ASP A 61 8.62 0.50 12.62
CA ASP A 61 8.81 -0.03 13.98
C ASP A 61 7.87 -1.21 14.32
N THR A 62 6.84 -1.44 13.51
CA THR A 62 5.83 -2.49 13.74
C THR A 62 6.07 -3.75 12.90
N GLY A 63 7.13 -3.80 12.10
CA GLY A 63 7.51 -4.93 11.27
C GLY A 63 8.13 -4.51 9.93
N ARG A 64 8.22 -5.43 9.00
CA ARG A 64 8.81 -5.19 7.67
C ARG A 64 7.84 -4.45 6.76
N VAL A 65 8.36 -3.53 5.95
CA VAL A 65 7.61 -2.77 4.93
C VAL A 65 8.26 -3.00 3.57
N LEU A 66 7.46 -3.40 2.59
CA LEU A 66 7.85 -3.56 1.19
C LEU A 66 7.07 -2.55 0.34
N LEU A 67 7.80 -1.69 -0.33
CA LEU A 67 7.31 -0.79 -1.37
C LEU A 67 7.89 -1.23 -2.71
N PHE A 68 7.13 -1.16 -3.79
CA PHE A 68 7.67 -1.43 -5.12
C PHE A 68 6.93 -0.63 -6.21
N ASP A 69 7.63 -0.37 -7.31
CA ASP A 69 7.04 0.24 -8.49
C ASP A 69 6.55 -0.83 -9.46
N TYR A 70 5.38 -0.59 -10.05
CA TYR A 70 4.97 -1.36 -11.22
C TYR A 70 5.85 -0.97 -12.42
N PRO A 71 6.53 -1.93 -13.04
CA PRO A 71 7.24 -1.69 -14.29
C PRO A 71 6.32 -1.12 -15.35
N GLN A 72 6.86 -0.24 -16.19
CA GLN A 72 6.07 0.45 -17.21
C GLN A 72 5.37 -0.53 -18.17
N GLN A 73 6.02 -1.66 -18.45
CA GLN A 73 5.47 -2.73 -19.29
C GLN A 73 4.17 -3.34 -18.70
N LEU A 74 4.07 -3.41 -17.38
CA LEU A 74 2.89 -3.96 -16.69
C LEU A 74 1.78 -2.93 -16.54
N ARG A 75 2.10 -1.64 -16.49
CA ARG A 75 1.11 -0.56 -16.34
C ARG A 75 0.14 -0.46 -17.52
N ALA A 76 0.59 -0.85 -18.72
CA ALA A 76 -0.20 -0.81 -19.93
C ALA A 76 -1.01 -2.10 -20.20
N ASN A 77 -0.92 -3.12 -19.33
CA ASN A 77 -1.44 -4.45 -19.61
C ASN A 77 -2.71 -4.74 -18.79
N GLN A 78 -3.81 -5.05 -19.48
CA GLN A 78 -5.06 -5.52 -18.85
C GLN A 78 -4.87 -6.78 -18.00
N THR A 79 -3.83 -7.56 -18.26
CA THR A 79 -3.45 -8.73 -17.46
C THR A 79 -3.13 -8.36 -16.00
N LEU A 80 -2.67 -7.13 -15.75
CA LEU A 80 -2.44 -6.64 -14.39
C LEU A 80 -3.74 -6.60 -13.58
N VAL A 81 -4.83 -6.12 -14.17
CA VAL A 81 -6.14 -6.06 -13.51
C VAL A 81 -6.64 -7.45 -13.15
N ALA A 82 -6.54 -8.40 -14.09
CA ALA A 82 -6.91 -9.79 -13.84
C ALA A 82 -6.02 -10.43 -12.75
N GLY A 83 -4.72 -10.12 -12.75
CA GLY A 83 -3.77 -10.55 -11.71
C GLY A 83 -4.10 -9.98 -10.35
N MET A 84 -4.53 -8.72 -10.24
CA MET A 84 -4.98 -8.11 -8.99
C MET A 84 -6.22 -8.79 -8.44
N HIS A 85 -7.20 -9.14 -9.28
CA HIS A 85 -8.38 -9.90 -8.85
C HIS A 85 -7.98 -11.26 -8.26
N ALA A 86 -7.12 -12.01 -8.95
CA ALA A 86 -6.62 -13.29 -8.45
C ALA A 86 -5.81 -13.12 -7.15
N PHE A 87 -5.01 -12.07 -7.03
CA PHE A 87 -4.26 -11.74 -5.83
C PHE A 87 -5.19 -11.48 -4.64
N PHE A 88 -6.20 -10.60 -4.79
CA PHE A 88 -7.14 -10.31 -3.71
C PHE A 88 -7.96 -11.54 -3.30
N ALA A 89 -8.37 -12.36 -4.26
CA ALA A 89 -9.07 -13.61 -3.98
C ALA A 89 -8.20 -14.67 -3.26
N ALA A 90 -6.88 -14.60 -3.42
CA ALA A 90 -5.93 -15.52 -2.79
C ALA A 90 -5.46 -15.07 -1.39
N LEU A 91 -5.77 -13.84 -0.96
CA LEU A 91 -5.40 -13.33 0.36
C LEU A 91 -6.03 -14.19 1.46
N LYS A 92 -5.21 -14.56 2.44
CA LYS A 92 -5.63 -15.32 3.62
C LYS A 92 -5.35 -14.53 4.88
N GLY A 93 -6.14 -14.78 5.92
CA GLY A 93 -6.01 -14.10 7.20
C GLY A 93 -6.92 -12.86 7.29
N LYS A 94 -6.70 -12.05 8.30
CA LYS A 94 -7.50 -10.83 8.49
C LYS A 94 -7.03 -9.73 7.57
N ILE A 95 -7.96 -9.14 6.87
CA ILE A 95 -7.73 -8.07 5.88
C ILE A 95 -8.33 -6.79 6.42
N LEU A 96 -7.57 -5.69 6.37
CA LEU A 96 -8.07 -4.34 6.62
C LEU A 96 -8.25 -3.63 5.28
N LEU A 97 -9.46 -3.18 5.01
CA LEU A 97 -9.79 -2.33 3.87
C LEU A 97 -10.11 -0.92 4.38
N ILE A 98 -9.27 0.05 4.02
CA ILE A 98 -9.50 1.46 4.37
C ILE A 98 -9.99 2.18 3.13
N LEU A 99 -11.16 2.79 3.26
CA LEU A 99 -11.81 3.53 2.19
C LEU A 99 -11.97 5.00 2.57
N PRO A 100 -11.76 5.94 1.63
CA PRO A 100 -12.20 7.32 1.83
C PRO A 100 -13.73 7.41 1.78
N ASP A 101 -14.31 8.25 2.62
CA ASP A 101 -15.77 8.40 2.73
C ASP A 101 -16.40 9.26 1.60
N GLN A 102 -15.57 9.97 0.83
CA GLN A 102 -15.99 10.89 -0.25
C GLN A 102 -15.22 10.62 -1.55
N ASP A 103 -14.97 9.36 -1.89
CA ASP A 103 -14.31 9.00 -3.15
C ASP A 103 -15.29 9.07 -4.34
N PHE A 104 -14.74 9.35 -5.51
CA PHE A 104 -15.48 9.29 -6.76
C PHE A 104 -15.66 7.86 -7.30
N PHE A 105 -14.98 6.87 -6.75
CA PHE A 105 -15.25 5.47 -7.08
C PHE A 105 -16.67 5.10 -6.68
N SER A 106 -17.38 4.50 -7.62
CA SER A 106 -18.77 4.11 -7.41
C SER A 106 -18.92 3.13 -6.25
N GLY A 107 -20.06 3.21 -5.55
CA GLY A 107 -20.38 2.24 -4.50
C GLY A 107 -20.35 0.78 -4.99
N GLN A 108 -20.64 0.54 -6.28
CA GLN A 108 -20.54 -0.79 -6.87
C GLN A 108 -19.09 -1.30 -6.89
N MET A 109 -18.12 -0.46 -7.29
CA MET A 109 -16.71 -0.83 -7.27
C MET A 109 -16.21 -1.18 -5.87
N GLN A 110 -16.63 -0.41 -4.86
CA GLN A 110 -16.31 -0.70 -3.46
C GLN A 110 -16.89 -2.04 -3.02
N GLN A 111 -18.16 -2.32 -3.36
CA GLN A 111 -18.81 -3.59 -3.05
C GLN A 111 -18.14 -4.79 -3.73
N ASP A 112 -17.71 -4.64 -4.97
CA ASP A 112 -17.00 -5.69 -5.69
C ASP A 112 -15.63 -5.99 -5.04
N LEU A 113 -14.92 -4.94 -4.61
CA LEU A 113 -13.66 -5.08 -3.88
C LEU A 113 -13.86 -5.79 -2.52
N ILE A 114 -14.90 -5.42 -1.76
CA ILE A 114 -15.26 -6.08 -0.50
C ILE A 114 -15.53 -7.57 -0.70
N ARG A 115 -16.29 -7.93 -1.72
CA ARG A 115 -16.60 -9.34 -2.05
C ARG A 115 -15.33 -10.14 -2.40
N LEU A 116 -14.40 -9.53 -3.15
CA LEU A 116 -13.15 -10.19 -3.53
C LEU A 116 -12.23 -10.46 -2.34
N MET A 117 -12.31 -9.66 -1.29
CA MET A 117 -11.44 -9.75 -0.13
C MET A 117 -11.94 -10.64 1.01
N HIS A 118 -13.01 -11.42 0.81
CA HIS A 118 -13.54 -12.37 1.81
C HIS A 118 -13.77 -11.72 3.19
N GLU A 119 -14.70 -10.79 3.28
CA GLU A 119 -15.12 -10.11 4.52
C GLU A 119 -13.98 -9.32 5.22
N PRO A 120 -13.40 -8.31 4.58
CA PRO A 120 -12.39 -7.47 5.21
C PRO A 120 -12.97 -6.66 6.37
N GLU A 121 -12.15 -6.34 7.36
CA GLU A 121 -12.47 -5.30 8.31
C GLU A 121 -12.45 -3.94 7.60
N ILE A 122 -13.59 -3.26 7.54
CA ILE A 122 -13.73 -2.00 6.81
C ILE A 122 -13.58 -0.82 7.78
N ARG A 123 -12.76 0.14 7.41
CA ARG A 123 -12.62 1.43 8.08
C ARG A 123 -12.74 2.56 7.07
N TYR A 124 -13.32 3.68 7.49
CA TYR A 124 -13.44 4.87 6.66
C TYR A 124 -12.53 5.97 7.20
N VAL A 125 -11.85 6.66 6.27
CA VAL A 125 -11.10 7.89 6.56
C VAL A 125 -11.77 9.04 5.83
N SER A 126 -11.95 10.14 6.55
CA SER A 126 -12.61 11.32 5.98
C SER A 126 -11.80 11.94 4.86
N GLY A 127 -12.45 12.17 3.71
CA GLY A 127 -11.89 12.81 2.53
C GLY A 127 -12.14 12.06 1.24
N GLY A 128 -11.61 12.61 0.15
CA GLY A 128 -11.75 12.06 -1.19
C GLY A 128 -10.57 11.15 -1.60
N HIS A 129 -10.42 10.99 -2.89
CA HIS A 129 -9.43 10.10 -3.54
C HIS A 129 -7.98 10.33 -3.07
N LEU A 130 -7.61 11.58 -2.77
CA LEU A 130 -6.27 11.92 -2.30
C LEU A 130 -6.10 11.83 -0.78
N SER A 131 -7.08 11.29 -0.05
CA SER A 131 -7.01 11.17 1.42
C SER A 131 -5.81 10.36 1.90
N THR A 132 -5.36 9.37 1.15
CA THR A 132 -4.12 8.59 1.44
C THR A 132 -2.88 9.47 1.57
N VAL A 133 -2.84 10.61 0.87
CA VAL A 133 -1.74 11.57 0.93
C VAL A 133 -2.04 12.70 1.93
N LEU A 134 -3.28 13.21 1.93
CA LEU A 134 -3.66 14.38 2.72
C LEU A 134 -3.97 14.05 4.19
N LYS A 135 -4.26 12.78 4.48
CA LYS A 135 -4.66 12.27 5.81
C LYS A 135 -3.78 11.09 6.25
N THR A 136 -2.53 11.09 5.87
CA THR A 136 -1.57 10.00 6.12
C THR A 136 -1.57 9.55 7.59
N GLU A 137 -1.62 10.49 8.54
CA GLU A 137 -1.64 10.16 9.97
C GLU A 137 -2.89 9.38 10.39
N ASP A 138 -4.07 9.69 9.81
CA ASP A 138 -5.31 8.96 10.09
C ASP A 138 -5.24 7.52 9.57
N TYR A 139 -4.66 7.32 8.38
CA TYR A 139 -4.41 5.99 7.82
C TYR A 139 -3.42 5.20 8.68
N ILE A 140 -2.29 5.79 9.06
CA ILE A 140 -1.28 5.15 9.92
C ILE A 140 -1.89 4.74 11.26
N ARG A 141 -2.64 5.61 11.90
CA ARG A 141 -3.33 5.33 13.16
C ARG A 141 -4.31 4.16 13.01
N THR A 142 -5.08 4.14 11.93
CA THR A 142 -6.04 3.07 11.63
C THR A 142 -5.32 1.73 11.42
N ILE A 143 -4.22 1.73 10.66
CA ILE A 143 -3.39 0.54 10.43
C ILE A 143 -2.79 0.04 11.75
N ARG A 144 -2.21 0.93 12.56
CA ARG A 144 -1.64 0.56 13.86
C ARG A 144 -2.68 -0.05 14.81
N ALA A 145 -3.89 0.52 14.86
CA ALA A 145 -4.98 -0.02 15.69
C ALA A 145 -5.40 -1.43 15.24
N PHE A 146 -5.50 -1.66 13.94
CA PHE A 146 -5.77 -2.98 13.39
C PHE A 146 -4.67 -3.99 13.73
N LEU A 147 -3.41 -3.61 13.60
CA LEU A 147 -2.27 -4.48 13.89
C LEU A 147 -2.18 -4.85 15.38
N ALA A 148 -2.46 -3.89 16.27
CA ALA A 148 -2.46 -4.12 17.72
C ALA A 148 -3.55 -5.11 18.18
N GLY A 149 -4.66 -5.21 17.44
CA GLY A 149 -5.74 -6.17 17.71
C GLY A 149 -5.52 -7.57 17.10
N GLN A 150 -4.37 -7.83 16.46
CA GLN A 150 -4.06 -9.11 15.85
C GLN A 150 -3.08 -9.90 16.74
N PRO A 151 -3.32 -11.19 17.02
CA PRO A 151 -2.32 -12.06 17.62
C PRO A 151 -1.11 -12.22 16.68
N ASP A 152 0.07 -12.36 17.23
CA ASP A 152 1.30 -12.67 16.49
C ASP A 152 1.23 -14.01 15.75
#